data_764d18c978a64e0d8e0aafc3de954d5a
#
_entry.id   764d18c978a64e0d8e0aafc3de954d5a
#
_cell.length_a   1.000
_cell.length_b   1.000
_cell.length_c   1.000
_cell.angle_alpha   90.00
_cell.angle_beta   90.00
_cell.angle_gamma   90.00
#
_symmetry.space_group_name_H-M   'P 1'
#
loop_
_entity.id
_entity.type
_entity.pdbx_description
1 polymer ?
#
loop_
_entity_poly.entity_id
_entity_poly.type
_entity_poly.pdbx_seq_one_letter_code
_entity_poly.pdbx_strand_id
1 'polypeptide(L)'
;MRLEDLSRVPAETKAAVMEIVTLTKNRSGWRVYRTLAALGVPRSVYYAWKARERLEDRTGKPLRVYEILAEERAAICDFALQYPKIGYRKLTWMMVDAGVVCVGESTVYRVLSDADLLSRWKRSVPSSGEYNFRPKAPNQQWHTDVMYVWVAARFYFLLSFVDAYSRYIVHHKLLITLDGRSVSTELQAALETVEGVKPRVVHDHGSEFVNRDVAAVIKTHNLIEIKTKPRHPESNGIVERFNATVRDESNNDYGDNYLQAEGVIARLMHHYNEERLHATLGYMTPATWHRGQPDEVRRERARRIAAARTNRKTINQQRFKQAA
;
A
#
# COMPACT_ATOMS: atom_id res chain seq x y z
N MET A 1 21.33 -15.69 -48.32
CA MET A 1 20.80 -15.33 -46.99
C MET A 1 21.96 -15.51 -46.00
N ARG A 2 22.49 -14.43 -45.41
CA ARG A 2 23.59 -14.54 -44.43
C ARG A 2 22.99 -14.98 -43.11
N LEU A 3 23.56 -16.00 -42.47
CA LEU A 3 23.10 -16.55 -41.18
C LEU A 3 23.24 -15.56 -40.02
N GLU A 4 23.94 -14.46 -40.23
CA GLU A 4 24.12 -13.34 -39.28
C GLU A 4 22.81 -12.63 -38.91
N ASP A 5 21.81 -12.67 -39.80
CA ASP A 5 20.52 -11.98 -39.63
C ASP A 5 19.44 -12.83 -38.90
N LEU A 6 19.79 -14.06 -38.54
CA LEU A 6 18.84 -14.98 -37.84
C LEU A 6 19.06 -14.96 -36.34
N SER A 7 18.09 -14.45 -35.61
CA SER A 7 18.08 -14.50 -34.12
C SER A 7 18.07 -15.92 -33.55
N ARG A 8 17.60 -16.91 -34.35
CA ARG A 8 17.62 -18.35 -34.05
C ARG A 8 17.83 -19.15 -35.33
N VAL A 9 18.83 -20.01 -35.34
CA VAL A 9 19.12 -20.90 -36.48
C VAL A 9 18.46 -22.24 -36.24
N PRO A 10 17.63 -22.78 -37.17
CA PRO A 10 17.02 -24.10 -37.04
C PRO A 10 18.07 -25.23 -36.88
N ALA A 11 17.70 -26.30 -36.18
CA ALA A 11 18.60 -27.44 -35.93
C ALA A 11 19.10 -28.08 -37.21
N GLU A 12 18.23 -28.21 -38.21
CA GLU A 12 18.54 -28.71 -39.57
C GLU A 12 19.62 -27.85 -40.24
N THR A 13 19.49 -26.52 -40.17
CA THR A 13 20.48 -25.60 -40.75
C THR A 13 21.82 -25.69 -40.02
N LYS A 14 21.81 -25.86 -38.70
CA LYS A 14 23.07 -26.09 -37.94
C LYS A 14 23.73 -27.41 -38.35
N ALA A 15 22.95 -28.47 -38.49
CA ALA A 15 23.45 -29.79 -38.94
C ALA A 15 24.05 -29.67 -40.39
N ALA A 16 23.37 -29.03 -41.32
CA ALA A 16 23.82 -28.81 -42.68
C ALA A 16 25.14 -28.01 -42.70
N VAL A 17 25.27 -26.96 -41.89
CA VAL A 17 26.50 -26.19 -41.78
C VAL A 17 27.67 -27.07 -41.29
N MET A 18 27.44 -27.92 -40.30
CA MET A 18 28.46 -28.84 -39.77
C MET A 18 28.89 -29.89 -40.78
N GLU A 19 27.93 -30.41 -41.56
CA GLU A 19 28.21 -31.35 -42.65
C GLU A 19 29.01 -30.70 -43.76
N ILE A 20 28.62 -29.52 -44.24
CA ILE A 20 29.34 -28.76 -45.29
C ILE A 20 30.77 -28.48 -44.83
N VAL A 21 30.98 -28.06 -43.58
CA VAL A 21 32.35 -27.81 -43.07
C VAL A 21 33.19 -29.10 -43.07
N THR A 22 32.59 -30.24 -42.72
CA THR A 22 33.26 -31.54 -42.70
C THR A 22 33.59 -32.01 -44.12
N LEU A 23 32.62 -31.97 -45.04
CA LEU A 23 32.80 -32.31 -46.44
C LEU A 23 33.83 -31.43 -47.14
N THR A 24 33.80 -30.11 -46.93
CA THR A 24 34.76 -29.17 -47.54
C THR A 24 36.17 -29.43 -47.03
N LYS A 25 36.34 -29.70 -45.71
CA LYS A 25 37.66 -30.07 -45.16
C LYS A 25 38.18 -31.36 -45.77
N ASN A 26 37.35 -32.38 -45.99
CA ASN A 26 37.78 -33.68 -46.51
C ASN A 26 38.08 -33.63 -48.02
N ARG A 27 37.32 -32.85 -48.80
CA ARG A 27 37.48 -32.77 -50.25
C ARG A 27 38.57 -31.79 -50.72
N SER A 28 38.69 -30.62 -50.07
CA SER A 28 39.58 -29.52 -50.55
C SER A 28 40.70 -29.20 -49.57
N GLY A 29 40.77 -29.83 -48.42
CA GLY A 29 41.76 -29.53 -47.39
C GLY A 29 41.60 -28.13 -46.77
N TRP A 30 40.51 -27.45 -47.04
CA TRP A 30 40.31 -26.10 -46.51
C TRP A 30 40.24 -26.09 -45.00
N ARG A 31 40.89 -25.08 -44.41
CA ARG A 31 40.77 -24.88 -42.95
C ARG A 31 39.34 -24.45 -42.59
N VAL A 32 38.80 -24.99 -41.51
CA VAL A 32 37.41 -24.75 -41.02
C VAL A 32 37.02 -23.26 -41.07
N TYR A 33 37.93 -22.34 -40.69
CA TYR A 33 37.63 -20.92 -40.66
C TYR A 33 37.29 -20.32 -42.01
N ARG A 34 37.86 -20.84 -43.12
CA ARG A 34 37.58 -20.39 -44.46
C ARG A 34 36.15 -20.75 -44.89
N THR A 35 35.77 -21.97 -44.64
CA THR A 35 34.40 -22.43 -44.94
C THR A 35 33.35 -21.66 -44.09
N LEU A 36 33.64 -21.45 -42.79
CA LEU A 36 32.77 -20.67 -41.94
C LEU A 36 32.64 -19.22 -42.37
N ALA A 37 33.74 -18.58 -42.80
CA ALA A 37 33.71 -17.22 -43.33
C ALA A 37 32.88 -17.11 -44.61
N ALA A 38 32.96 -18.10 -45.53
CA ALA A 38 32.12 -18.17 -46.72
C ALA A 38 30.63 -18.36 -46.42
N LEU A 39 30.31 -19.06 -45.33
CA LEU A 39 28.93 -19.28 -44.88
C LEU A 39 28.41 -18.15 -43.98
N GLY A 40 29.22 -17.18 -43.60
CA GLY A 40 28.85 -16.11 -42.68
C GLY A 40 28.59 -16.59 -41.21
N VAL A 41 29.26 -17.67 -40.82
CA VAL A 41 29.07 -18.25 -39.47
C VAL A 41 30.28 -17.91 -38.59
N PRO A 42 30.09 -17.20 -37.46
CA PRO A 42 31.17 -16.93 -36.50
C PRO A 42 31.75 -18.23 -35.94
N ARG A 43 33.09 -18.29 -35.80
CA ARG A 43 33.79 -19.50 -35.26
C ARG A 43 33.30 -19.90 -33.88
N SER A 44 33.07 -18.95 -33.00
CA SER A 44 32.56 -19.18 -31.66
C SER A 44 31.20 -19.90 -31.67
N VAL A 45 30.28 -19.47 -32.56
CA VAL A 45 28.99 -20.06 -32.76
C VAL A 45 29.06 -21.50 -33.26
N TYR A 46 29.89 -21.76 -34.27
CA TYR A 46 30.09 -23.10 -34.80
C TYR A 46 30.63 -24.07 -33.74
N TYR A 47 31.65 -23.70 -32.98
CA TYR A 47 32.19 -24.58 -31.92
C TYR A 47 31.23 -24.73 -30.77
N ALA A 48 30.43 -23.72 -30.46
CA ALA A 48 29.32 -23.84 -29.49
C ALA A 48 28.26 -24.87 -29.95
N TRP A 49 27.91 -24.88 -31.25
CA TRP A 49 27.00 -25.89 -31.80
C TRP A 49 27.63 -27.28 -31.74
N LYS A 50 28.90 -27.41 -32.12
CA LYS A 50 29.62 -28.67 -32.14
C LYS A 50 29.78 -29.33 -30.76
N ALA A 51 29.81 -28.52 -29.69
CA ALA A 51 29.88 -28.98 -28.31
C ALA A 51 28.53 -29.40 -27.72
N ARG A 52 27.41 -29.21 -28.44
CA ARG A 52 26.07 -29.55 -27.95
C ARG A 52 25.71 -30.99 -28.27
N GLU A 53 25.08 -31.70 -27.35
CA GLU A 53 24.47 -33.03 -27.60
C GLU A 53 23.22 -32.92 -28.49
N ARG A 54 22.48 -31.82 -28.42
CA ARG A 54 21.30 -31.53 -29.23
C ARG A 54 21.41 -30.16 -29.88
N LEU A 55 21.12 -30.10 -31.18
CA LEU A 55 21.22 -28.87 -31.99
C LEU A 55 19.98 -27.93 -31.86
N GLU A 56 18.88 -28.49 -31.35
CA GLU A 56 17.69 -27.66 -31.11
C GLU A 56 17.97 -26.60 -30.05
N ASP A 57 17.57 -25.38 -30.34
CA ASP A 57 17.56 -24.33 -29.31
C ASP A 57 16.44 -24.62 -28.32
N ARG A 58 16.72 -24.47 -27.04
CA ARG A 58 15.67 -24.57 -26.02
C ARG A 58 14.59 -23.53 -26.33
N THR A 59 13.44 -23.99 -26.84
CA THR A 59 12.28 -23.14 -27.19
C THR A 59 11.44 -22.77 -25.99
N GLY A 60 11.70 -23.36 -24.82
CA GLY A 60 10.98 -23.08 -23.60
C GLY A 60 11.29 -21.71 -23.01
N LYS A 61 10.26 -20.98 -22.58
CA LYS A 61 10.45 -19.81 -21.72
C LYS A 61 11.32 -20.21 -20.51
N PRO A 62 12.29 -19.38 -20.09
CA PRO A 62 13.09 -19.70 -18.94
C PRO A 62 12.20 -19.94 -17.72
N LEU A 63 12.47 -20.97 -16.96
CA LEU A 63 11.70 -21.32 -15.76
C LEU A 63 11.71 -20.14 -14.78
N ARG A 64 10.55 -19.53 -14.58
CA ARG A 64 10.34 -18.48 -13.60
C ARG A 64 9.81 -19.09 -12.30
N VAL A 65 10.72 -19.66 -11.51
CA VAL A 65 10.39 -20.40 -10.26
C VAL A 65 9.53 -19.61 -9.26
N TYR A 66 9.58 -18.30 -9.30
CA TYR A 66 8.81 -17.41 -8.41
C TYR A 66 7.61 -16.75 -9.11
N GLU A 67 7.25 -17.22 -10.31
CA GLU A 67 6.08 -16.71 -11.03
C GLU A 67 4.81 -16.95 -10.21
N ILE A 68 3.91 -15.95 -10.24
CA ILE A 68 2.63 -16.04 -9.55
C ILE A 68 1.79 -17.19 -10.15
N LEU A 69 1.14 -17.95 -9.29
CA LEU A 69 0.27 -19.05 -9.72
C LEU A 69 -1.01 -18.51 -10.36
N ALA A 70 -1.63 -19.29 -11.25
CA ALA A 70 -2.86 -18.89 -11.91
C ALA A 70 -4.00 -18.64 -10.90
N GLU A 71 -4.07 -19.48 -9.87
CA GLU A 71 -5.04 -19.39 -8.78
C GLU A 71 -4.85 -18.10 -7.96
N GLU A 72 -3.58 -17.73 -7.67
CA GLU A 72 -3.26 -16.49 -6.97
C GLU A 72 -3.60 -15.26 -7.83
N ARG A 73 -3.36 -15.34 -9.16
CA ARG A 73 -3.73 -14.26 -10.09
C ARG A 73 -5.25 -14.06 -10.12
N ALA A 74 -6.02 -15.12 -10.19
CA ALA A 74 -7.49 -15.07 -10.15
C ALA A 74 -7.96 -14.46 -8.82
N ALA A 75 -7.44 -14.93 -7.68
CA ALA A 75 -7.82 -14.40 -6.37
C ALA A 75 -7.50 -12.91 -6.20
N ILE A 76 -6.41 -12.40 -6.78
CA ILE A 76 -6.11 -10.95 -6.77
C ILE A 76 -7.16 -10.17 -7.56
N CYS A 77 -7.56 -10.65 -8.74
CA CYS A 77 -8.57 -9.99 -9.57
C CYS A 77 -9.94 -10.01 -8.89
N ASP A 78 -10.36 -11.16 -8.36
CA ASP A 78 -11.63 -11.31 -7.66
C ASP A 78 -11.70 -10.38 -6.42
N PHE A 79 -10.62 -10.30 -5.65
CA PHE A 79 -10.56 -9.41 -4.50
C PHE A 79 -10.62 -7.92 -4.92
N ALA A 80 -9.99 -7.55 -6.03
CA ALA A 80 -10.07 -6.18 -6.54
C ALA A 80 -11.49 -5.81 -7.00
N LEU A 81 -12.23 -6.76 -7.59
CA LEU A 81 -13.63 -6.56 -8.00
C LEU A 81 -14.57 -6.40 -6.80
N GLN A 82 -14.28 -7.06 -5.67
CA GLN A 82 -15.03 -6.87 -4.41
C GLN A 82 -14.80 -5.48 -3.80
N TYR A 83 -13.61 -4.87 -4.02
CA TYR A 83 -13.22 -3.59 -3.44
C TYR A 83 -12.81 -2.56 -4.50
N PRO A 84 -13.69 -2.16 -5.43
CA PRO A 84 -13.32 -1.36 -6.61
C PRO A 84 -12.81 0.04 -6.30
N LYS A 85 -13.13 0.58 -5.12
CA LYS A 85 -12.67 1.91 -4.67
C LYS A 85 -11.32 1.87 -3.94
N ILE A 86 -10.75 0.69 -3.70
CA ILE A 86 -9.51 0.53 -2.94
C ILE A 86 -8.31 0.45 -3.88
N GLY A 87 -7.30 1.28 -3.65
CA GLY A 87 -6.07 1.26 -4.45
C GLY A 87 -5.23 0.00 -4.19
N TYR A 88 -4.49 -0.46 -5.22
CA TYR A 88 -3.73 -1.72 -5.21
C TYR A 88 -2.79 -1.92 -4.02
N ARG A 89 -2.17 -0.86 -3.49
CA ARG A 89 -1.29 -0.97 -2.32
C ARG A 89 -2.07 -1.36 -1.07
N LYS A 90 -3.21 -0.72 -0.81
CA LYS A 90 -4.08 -1.08 0.32
C LYS A 90 -4.66 -2.47 0.13
N LEU A 91 -5.12 -2.81 -1.09
CA LEU A 91 -5.58 -4.16 -1.43
C LEU A 91 -4.53 -5.24 -1.14
N THR A 92 -3.25 -4.97 -1.48
CA THR A 92 -2.15 -5.90 -1.19
C THR A 92 -2.12 -6.30 0.28
N TRP A 93 -2.13 -5.30 1.16
CA TRP A 93 -2.02 -5.57 2.59
C TRP A 93 -3.30 -6.17 3.18
N MET A 94 -4.47 -5.80 2.65
CA MET A 94 -5.74 -6.47 3.00
C MET A 94 -5.68 -7.97 2.67
N MET A 95 -5.21 -8.34 1.46
CA MET A 95 -5.07 -9.75 1.06
C MET A 95 -4.04 -10.50 1.90
N VAL A 96 -2.89 -9.87 2.21
CA VAL A 96 -1.85 -10.48 3.05
C VAL A 96 -2.36 -10.73 4.47
N ASP A 97 -3.05 -9.75 5.06
CA ASP A 97 -3.58 -9.85 6.42
C ASP A 97 -4.72 -10.89 6.52
N ALA A 98 -5.57 -10.96 5.49
CA ALA A 98 -6.63 -11.97 5.38
C ALA A 98 -6.14 -13.36 4.95
N GLY A 99 -4.85 -13.50 4.57
CA GLY A 99 -4.29 -14.77 4.09
C GLY A 99 -4.81 -15.22 2.73
N VAL A 100 -5.42 -14.33 1.94
CA VAL A 100 -5.98 -14.64 0.61
C VAL A 100 -4.84 -14.88 -0.38
N VAL A 101 -3.95 -13.90 -0.55
CA VAL A 101 -2.74 -14.01 -1.38
C VAL A 101 -1.60 -13.22 -0.72
N CYS A 102 -0.45 -13.87 -0.53
CA CYS A 102 0.72 -13.26 0.08
C CYS A 102 1.79 -12.93 -0.96
N VAL A 103 1.69 -11.72 -1.53
CA VAL A 103 2.60 -11.18 -2.55
C VAL A 103 2.95 -9.73 -2.25
N GLY A 104 4.01 -9.20 -2.89
CA GLY A 104 4.36 -7.78 -2.76
C GLY A 104 3.52 -6.88 -3.66
N GLU A 105 3.47 -5.58 -3.32
CA GLU A 105 2.68 -4.55 -4.02
C GLU A 105 2.96 -4.49 -5.53
N SER A 106 4.22 -4.66 -5.94
CA SER A 106 4.60 -4.65 -7.37
C SER A 106 4.01 -5.83 -8.16
N THR A 107 3.76 -6.96 -7.49
CA THR A 107 3.11 -8.12 -8.13
C THR A 107 1.62 -7.87 -8.31
N VAL A 108 0.94 -7.35 -7.27
CA VAL A 108 -0.46 -6.96 -7.36
C VAL A 108 -0.66 -5.90 -8.45
N TYR A 109 0.20 -4.87 -8.48
CA TYR A 109 0.15 -3.85 -9.52
C TYR A 109 0.20 -4.45 -10.93
N ARG A 110 1.16 -5.36 -11.20
CA ARG A 110 1.29 -5.99 -12.53
C ARG A 110 0.07 -6.83 -12.88
N VAL A 111 -0.44 -7.63 -11.93
CA VAL A 111 -1.63 -8.46 -12.17
C VAL A 111 -2.84 -7.60 -12.52
N LEU A 112 -3.10 -6.54 -11.74
CA LEU A 112 -4.23 -5.65 -11.98
C LEU A 112 -4.05 -4.79 -13.23
N SER A 113 -2.80 -4.42 -13.58
CA SER A 113 -2.49 -3.74 -14.83
C SER A 113 -2.76 -4.62 -16.04
N ASP A 114 -2.33 -5.90 -15.98
CA ASP A 114 -2.55 -6.88 -17.05
C ASP A 114 -4.06 -7.19 -17.24
N ALA A 115 -4.85 -7.07 -16.17
CA ALA A 115 -6.29 -7.29 -16.17
C ALA A 115 -7.13 -6.02 -16.44
N ASP A 116 -6.50 -4.86 -16.66
CA ASP A 116 -7.15 -3.54 -16.79
C ASP A 116 -8.05 -3.16 -15.58
N LEU A 117 -7.65 -3.60 -14.38
CA LEU A 117 -8.37 -3.36 -13.12
C LEU A 117 -7.73 -2.26 -12.26
N LEU A 118 -6.76 -1.51 -12.79
CA LEU A 118 -6.18 -0.37 -12.07
C LEU A 118 -7.12 0.83 -12.12
N SER A 119 -7.54 1.31 -10.95
CA SER A 119 -8.27 2.57 -10.86
C SER A 119 -7.39 3.75 -11.30
N ARG A 120 -7.93 4.67 -12.11
CA ARG A 120 -7.25 5.90 -12.50
C ARG A 120 -7.11 6.82 -11.27
N TRP A 121 -5.92 6.91 -10.72
CA TRP A 121 -5.63 7.80 -9.60
C TRP A 121 -5.54 9.25 -10.05
N LYS A 122 -6.29 10.14 -9.39
CA LYS A 122 -5.97 11.57 -9.42
C LYS A 122 -4.70 11.77 -8.60
N ARG A 123 -3.64 12.33 -9.20
CA ARG A 123 -2.44 12.72 -8.45
C ARG A 123 -2.82 13.75 -7.40
N SER A 124 -2.65 13.43 -6.13
CA SER A 124 -2.63 14.44 -5.08
C SER A 124 -1.26 15.12 -5.07
N VAL A 125 -1.26 16.45 -5.02
CA VAL A 125 -0.01 17.21 -4.82
C VAL A 125 0.44 16.95 -3.37
N PRO A 126 1.70 16.55 -3.14
CA PRO A 126 2.21 16.43 -1.78
C PRO A 126 2.16 17.79 -1.09
N SER A 127 1.63 17.87 0.13
CA SER A 127 1.74 19.07 0.95
C SER A 127 3.20 19.21 1.42
N SER A 128 3.78 20.39 1.26
CA SER A 128 5.16 20.70 1.64
C SER A 128 5.31 21.18 3.08
N GLY A 129 4.35 20.90 3.96
CA GLY A 129 4.31 21.41 5.33
C GLY A 129 5.46 20.94 6.19
N GLU A 130 6.26 21.88 6.70
CA GLU A 130 7.24 21.64 7.74
C GLU A 130 6.56 21.55 9.10
N TYR A 131 6.51 20.35 9.66
CA TYR A 131 6.11 20.17 11.06
C TYR A 131 7.32 20.40 11.96
N ASN A 132 7.29 21.45 12.77
CA ASN A 132 8.35 21.75 13.75
C ASN A 132 8.48 20.70 14.85
N PHE A 133 7.48 19.86 15.05
CA PHE A 133 7.47 18.77 16.01
C PHE A 133 6.87 17.52 15.39
N ARG A 134 7.61 16.42 15.43
CA ARG A 134 7.13 15.10 15.02
C ARG A 134 7.03 14.20 16.24
N PRO A 135 5.83 13.80 16.68
CA PRO A 135 5.68 12.89 17.80
C PRO A 135 6.33 11.54 17.48
N LYS A 136 6.97 10.94 18.49
CA LYS A 136 7.68 9.65 18.37
C LYS A 136 6.95 8.51 19.09
N ALA A 137 5.92 8.84 19.85
CA ALA A 137 5.08 7.88 20.58
C ALA A 137 3.65 8.38 20.65
N PRO A 138 2.68 7.48 20.93
CA PRO A 138 1.30 7.84 21.15
C PRO A 138 1.12 8.89 22.25
N ASN A 139 0.10 9.70 22.12
CA ASN A 139 -0.33 10.70 23.10
C ASN A 139 0.70 11.83 23.41
N GLN A 140 1.69 12.02 22.55
CA GLN A 140 2.58 13.19 22.67
C GLN A 140 1.97 14.47 22.10
N GLN A 141 1.09 14.34 21.10
CA GLN A 141 0.42 15.46 20.46
C GLN A 141 -0.94 15.03 19.91
N TRP A 142 -1.98 15.77 20.27
CA TRP A 142 -3.33 15.60 19.72
C TRP A 142 -3.70 16.78 18.86
N HIS A 143 -4.32 16.51 17.73
CA HIS A 143 -4.96 17.51 16.88
C HIS A 143 -6.46 17.46 17.12
N THR A 144 -7.06 18.61 17.30
CA THR A 144 -8.52 18.72 17.47
C THR A 144 -9.10 19.69 16.47
N ASP A 145 -10.31 19.39 16.04
CA ASP A 145 -11.08 20.20 15.11
C ASP A 145 -12.56 19.85 15.24
N VAL A 146 -13.41 20.70 14.72
CA VAL A 146 -14.87 20.51 14.70
C VAL A 146 -15.36 20.35 13.27
N MET A 147 -15.99 19.22 12.99
CA MET A 147 -16.67 18.99 11.73
C MET A 147 -18.17 19.23 11.86
N TYR A 148 -18.73 20.04 10.95
CA TYR A 148 -20.17 20.27 10.88
C TYR A 148 -20.87 19.06 10.24
N VAL A 149 -21.88 18.53 10.92
CA VAL A 149 -22.68 17.37 10.51
C VAL A 149 -24.13 17.80 10.36
N TRP A 150 -24.67 17.69 9.15
CA TRP A 150 -26.05 18.06 8.86
C TRP A 150 -26.99 16.88 9.05
N VAL A 151 -27.96 17.02 9.95
CA VAL A 151 -28.95 15.97 10.25
C VAL A 151 -30.29 16.64 10.58
N ALA A 152 -31.39 16.14 10.02
CA ALA A 152 -32.75 16.60 10.33
C ALA A 152 -32.91 18.13 10.30
N ALA A 153 -32.43 18.74 9.19
CA ALA A 153 -32.54 20.19 8.93
C ALA A 153 -31.80 21.09 9.96
N ARG A 154 -30.77 20.56 10.67
CA ARG A 154 -29.91 21.35 11.54
C ARG A 154 -28.47 20.84 11.55
N PHE A 155 -27.54 21.69 11.98
CA PHE A 155 -26.16 21.31 12.21
C PHE A 155 -25.96 20.76 13.63
N TYR A 156 -25.16 19.69 13.70
CA TYR A 156 -24.48 19.18 14.88
C TYR A 156 -22.98 19.32 14.66
N PHE A 157 -22.19 19.13 15.71
CA PHE A 157 -20.77 19.44 15.71
C PHE A 157 -19.98 18.23 16.19
N LEU A 158 -19.31 17.55 15.26
CA LEU A 158 -18.42 16.44 15.61
C LEU A 158 -17.08 17.00 16.05
N LEU A 159 -16.84 17.01 17.36
CA LEU A 159 -15.56 17.30 17.96
C LEU A 159 -14.72 16.01 18.00
N SER A 160 -13.45 16.08 17.61
CA SER A 160 -12.57 14.92 17.59
C SER A 160 -11.16 15.28 18.06
N PHE A 161 -10.54 14.36 18.82
CA PHE A 161 -9.14 14.43 19.24
C PHE A 161 -8.37 13.29 18.59
N VAL A 162 -7.46 13.62 17.68
CA VAL A 162 -6.71 12.66 16.86
C VAL A 162 -5.24 12.68 17.26
N ASP A 163 -4.71 11.54 17.68
CA ASP A 163 -3.29 11.40 18.00
C ASP A 163 -2.43 11.55 16.74
N ALA A 164 -1.45 12.46 16.80
CA ALA A 164 -0.62 12.82 15.65
C ALA A 164 0.35 11.72 15.24
N TYR A 165 0.75 10.85 16.16
CA TYR A 165 1.66 9.74 15.89
C TYR A 165 0.95 8.57 15.21
N SER A 166 -0.11 8.07 15.84
CA SER A 166 -0.82 6.85 15.44
C SER A 166 -2.02 7.11 14.52
N ARG A 167 -2.46 8.37 14.39
CA ARG A 167 -3.73 8.73 13.74
C ARG A 167 -4.97 8.19 14.47
N TYR A 168 -4.81 7.66 15.67
CA TYR A 168 -5.88 7.10 16.48
C TYR A 168 -6.81 8.22 16.98
N ILE A 169 -8.11 8.01 16.91
CA ILE A 169 -9.11 8.91 17.46
C ILE A 169 -9.21 8.57 18.94
N VAL A 170 -8.58 9.41 19.77
CA VAL A 170 -8.52 9.22 21.21
C VAL A 170 -9.89 9.44 21.85
N HIS A 171 -10.58 10.49 21.38
CA HIS A 171 -11.93 10.83 21.84
C HIS A 171 -12.71 11.52 20.73
N HIS A 172 -14.02 11.36 20.74
CA HIS A 172 -14.94 12.06 19.85
C HIS A 172 -16.30 12.23 20.50
N LYS A 173 -16.99 13.30 20.12
CA LYS A 173 -18.37 13.55 20.56
C LYS A 173 -19.14 14.33 19.51
N LEU A 174 -20.39 13.94 19.26
CA LEU A 174 -21.34 14.71 18.48
C LEU A 174 -22.05 15.70 19.43
N LEU A 175 -21.72 16.99 19.29
CA LEU A 175 -22.26 18.06 20.13
C LEU A 175 -23.52 18.65 19.51
N ILE A 176 -24.47 19.05 20.36
CA ILE A 176 -25.69 19.76 19.96
C ILE A 176 -25.42 21.27 19.85
N THR A 177 -24.58 21.78 20.73
CA THR A 177 -24.13 23.19 20.74
C THR A 177 -22.62 23.23 20.68
N LEU A 178 -22.09 24.27 20.03
CA LEU A 178 -20.64 24.50 19.92
C LEU A 178 -20.29 25.71 20.77
N ASP A 179 -19.83 25.46 21.98
CA ASP A 179 -19.39 26.47 22.93
C ASP A 179 -18.16 25.99 23.72
N GLY A 180 -17.48 26.91 24.38
CA GLY A 180 -16.25 26.61 25.13
C GLY A 180 -16.45 25.63 26.28
N ARG A 181 -17.61 25.61 26.91
CA ARG A 181 -17.93 24.68 28.00
C ARG A 181 -18.05 23.24 27.47
N SER A 182 -18.74 23.07 26.35
CA SER A 182 -18.86 21.76 25.70
C SER A 182 -17.49 21.23 25.28
N VAL A 183 -16.66 22.05 24.65
CA VAL A 183 -15.30 21.65 24.23
C VAL A 183 -14.40 21.34 25.42
N SER A 184 -14.45 22.14 26.50
CA SER A 184 -13.66 21.90 27.72
C SER A 184 -14.05 20.61 28.42
N THR A 185 -15.36 20.28 28.48
CA THR A 185 -15.86 19.01 29.01
C THR A 185 -15.33 17.81 28.23
N GLU A 186 -15.37 17.88 26.91
CA GLU A 186 -14.87 16.77 26.06
C GLU A 186 -13.33 16.68 26.07
N LEU A 187 -12.61 17.79 26.22
CA LEU A 187 -11.16 17.75 26.43
C LEU A 187 -10.81 17.07 27.76
N GLN A 188 -11.56 17.37 28.83
CA GLN A 188 -11.40 16.70 30.11
C GLN A 188 -11.69 15.19 29.98
N ALA A 189 -12.80 14.82 29.34
CA ALA A 189 -13.14 13.43 29.08
C ALA A 189 -12.06 12.70 28.26
N ALA A 190 -11.51 13.36 27.24
CA ALA A 190 -10.39 12.79 26.45
C ALA A 190 -9.16 12.51 27.32
N LEU A 191 -8.80 13.42 28.23
CA LEU A 191 -7.67 13.25 29.14
C LEU A 191 -7.89 12.12 30.15
N GLU A 192 -9.12 11.92 30.60
CA GLU A 192 -9.49 10.84 31.52
C GLU A 192 -9.42 9.45 30.88
N THR A 193 -9.53 9.34 29.54
CA THR A 193 -9.35 8.06 28.85
C THR A 193 -7.90 7.57 28.85
N VAL A 194 -6.94 8.45 29.13
CA VAL A 194 -5.50 8.15 29.09
C VAL A 194 -4.80 8.72 30.34
N GLU A 195 -4.77 7.94 31.40
CA GLU A 195 -4.18 8.36 32.67
C GLU A 195 -2.71 8.77 32.56
N GLY A 196 -2.34 9.87 33.23
CA GLY A 196 -0.96 10.32 33.36
C GLY A 196 -0.34 10.95 32.09
N VAL A 197 -1.11 11.10 31.02
CA VAL A 197 -0.63 11.67 29.74
C VAL A 197 -0.83 13.18 29.70
N LYS A 198 0.16 13.90 29.16
CA LYS A 198 0.11 15.35 28.95
C LYS A 198 0.38 15.68 27.49
N PRO A 199 -0.59 15.51 26.59
CA PRO A 199 -0.40 15.79 25.17
C PRO A 199 -0.23 17.28 24.92
N ARG A 200 0.48 17.62 23.86
CA ARG A 200 0.40 18.93 23.23
C ARG A 200 -0.94 18.98 22.47
N VAL A 201 -1.78 19.95 22.75
CA VAL A 201 -3.10 20.09 22.08
C VAL A 201 -2.97 21.13 20.97
N VAL A 202 -3.18 20.68 19.75
CA VAL A 202 -3.12 21.51 18.52
C VAL A 202 -4.53 21.77 18.04
N HIS A 203 -4.90 23.04 17.91
CA HIS A 203 -6.20 23.46 17.37
C HIS A 203 -6.07 24.76 16.56
N ASP A 204 -7.10 25.12 15.84
CA ASP A 204 -7.19 26.39 15.16
C ASP A 204 -7.56 27.54 16.13
N HIS A 205 -7.84 28.73 15.58
CA HIS A 205 -8.24 29.90 16.35
C HIS A 205 -9.76 30.03 16.56
N GLY A 206 -10.52 28.93 16.42
CA GLY A 206 -11.97 28.94 16.69
C GLY A 206 -12.29 29.45 18.09
N SER A 207 -13.33 30.24 18.23
CA SER A 207 -13.77 30.79 19.53
C SER A 207 -14.14 29.69 20.53
N GLU A 208 -14.55 28.54 20.03
CA GLU A 208 -14.84 27.33 20.80
C GLU A 208 -13.62 26.74 21.50
N PHE A 209 -12.40 26.97 20.97
CA PHE A 209 -11.15 26.57 21.58
C PHE A 209 -10.49 27.69 22.36
N VAL A 210 -10.66 28.94 21.93
CA VAL A 210 -10.02 30.10 22.54
C VAL A 210 -10.97 30.77 23.55
N ASN A 211 -11.14 30.13 24.71
CA ASN A 211 -12.00 30.62 25.77
C ASN A 211 -11.48 30.26 27.17
N ARG A 212 -12.13 30.80 28.22
CA ARG A 212 -11.69 30.62 29.62
C ARG A 212 -11.81 29.17 30.10
N ASP A 213 -12.82 28.41 29.65
CA ASP A 213 -13.09 27.06 30.14
C ASP A 213 -12.02 26.09 29.61
N VAL A 214 -11.72 26.14 28.32
CA VAL A 214 -10.64 25.36 27.70
C VAL A 214 -9.28 25.74 28.31
N ALA A 215 -9.00 27.04 28.48
CA ALA A 215 -7.77 27.50 29.13
C ALA A 215 -7.64 27.00 30.58
N ALA A 216 -8.73 26.88 31.31
CA ALA A 216 -8.72 26.31 32.66
C ALA A 216 -8.32 24.84 32.67
N VAL A 217 -8.87 24.01 31.76
CA VAL A 217 -8.48 22.60 31.61
C VAL A 217 -7.00 22.47 31.22
N ILE A 218 -6.54 23.23 30.23
CA ILE A 218 -5.14 23.24 29.79
C ILE A 218 -4.22 23.57 30.97
N LYS A 219 -4.54 24.57 31.76
CA LYS A 219 -3.77 24.99 32.95
C LYS A 219 -3.80 23.92 34.04
N THR A 220 -4.97 23.37 34.37
CA THR A 220 -5.14 22.37 35.44
C THR A 220 -4.32 21.12 35.14
N HIS A 221 -4.30 20.67 33.89
CA HIS A 221 -3.55 19.48 33.48
C HIS A 221 -2.11 19.77 33.04
N ASN A 222 -1.68 21.05 33.11
CA ASN A 222 -0.35 21.50 32.69
C ASN A 222 -0.02 21.04 31.24
N LEU A 223 -0.96 21.26 30.31
CA LEU A 223 -0.81 20.91 28.91
C LEU A 223 -0.10 22.03 28.12
N ILE A 224 0.44 21.68 26.98
CA ILE A 224 1.00 22.63 26.02
C ILE A 224 -0.06 22.88 24.92
N GLU A 225 -0.60 24.08 24.89
CA GLU A 225 -1.49 24.54 23.84
C GLU A 225 -0.68 25.03 22.62
N ILE A 226 -1.12 24.61 21.41
CA ILE A 226 -0.52 25.04 20.16
C ILE A 226 -1.64 25.53 19.24
N LYS A 227 -1.63 26.82 18.96
CA LYS A 227 -2.53 27.44 18.01
C LYS A 227 -1.92 27.42 16.61
N THR A 228 -2.62 26.86 15.63
CA THR A 228 -2.14 26.85 14.25
C THR A 228 -2.14 28.27 13.68
N LYS A 229 -1.17 28.59 12.82
CA LYS A 229 -1.12 29.92 12.20
C LYS A 229 -2.32 30.11 11.26
N PRO A 230 -2.96 31.29 11.26
CA PRO A 230 -4.01 31.60 10.30
C PRO A 230 -3.50 31.40 8.85
N ARG A 231 -4.29 30.77 8.00
CA ARG A 231 -3.97 30.47 6.59
C ARG A 231 -2.79 29.49 6.36
N HIS A 232 -2.42 28.69 7.35
CA HIS A 232 -1.50 27.56 7.19
C HIS A 232 -2.25 26.24 7.40
N PRO A 233 -2.98 25.74 6.40
CA PRO A 233 -3.78 24.50 6.51
C PRO A 233 -2.92 23.27 6.81
N GLU A 234 -1.63 23.35 6.51
CA GLU A 234 -0.66 22.28 6.76
C GLU A 234 -0.53 21.91 8.25
N SER A 235 -0.77 22.88 9.13
CA SER A 235 -0.64 22.68 10.59
C SER A 235 -1.74 21.78 11.17
N ASN A 236 -2.90 21.67 10.52
CA ASN A 236 -4.05 20.86 10.96
C ASN A 236 -4.39 19.71 9.99
N GLY A 237 -3.54 19.48 8.99
CA GLY A 237 -3.77 18.51 7.91
C GLY A 237 -4.04 17.07 8.38
N ILE A 238 -3.75 16.73 9.64
CA ILE A 238 -4.05 15.42 10.24
C ILE A 238 -5.55 15.29 10.45
N VAL A 239 -6.15 16.24 11.14
CA VAL A 239 -7.58 16.19 11.47
C VAL A 239 -8.44 16.59 10.26
N GLU A 240 -7.94 17.47 9.39
CA GLU A 240 -8.61 17.77 8.11
C GLU A 240 -8.74 16.51 7.23
N ARG A 241 -7.68 15.72 7.12
CA ARG A 241 -7.71 14.45 6.41
C ARG A 241 -8.63 13.43 7.07
N PHE A 242 -8.68 13.42 8.40
CA PHE A 242 -9.63 12.60 9.14
C PHE A 242 -11.06 13.02 8.83
N ASN A 243 -11.41 14.31 8.94
CA ASN A 243 -12.73 14.85 8.62
C ASN A 243 -13.14 14.55 7.17
N ALA A 244 -12.23 14.68 6.21
CA ALA A 244 -12.47 14.28 4.82
C ALA A 244 -12.79 12.78 4.71
N THR A 245 -12.07 11.92 5.44
CA THR A 245 -12.35 10.48 5.46
C THR A 245 -13.73 10.16 6.02
N VAL A 246 -14.13 10.83 7.11
CA VAL A 246 -15.46 10.64 7.70
C VAL A 246 -16.56 11.01 6.70
N ARG A 247 -16.42 12.13 5.99
CA ARG A 247 -17.37 12.56 4.94
C ARG A 247 -17.44 11.55 3.78
N ASP A 248 -16.29 11.10 3.31
CA ASP A 248 -16.20 10.16 2.19
C ASP A 248 -16.82 8.80 2.54
N GLU A 249 -16.56 8.28 3.74
CA GLU A 249 -17.03 6.96 4.18
C GLU A 249 -18.51 6.97 4.61
N SER A 250 -19.01 8.10 5.14
CA SER A 250 -20.45 8.27 5.44
C SER A 250 -21.29 8.62 4.21
N ASN A 251 -20.68 9.03 3.10
CA ASN A 251 -21.35 9.70 1.98
C ASN A 251 -22.21 10.91 2.44
N ASN A 252 -21.85 11.57 3.54
CA ASN A 252 -22.62 12.60 4.25
C ASN A 252 -24.02 12.14 4.70
N ASP A 253 -24.25 10.84 4.84
CA ASP A 253 -25.46 10.24 5.38
C ASP A 253 -25.22 9.82 6.83
N TYR A 254 -25.85 10.56 7.74
CA TYR A 254 -25.75 10.33 9.19
C TYR A 254 -27.10 9.89 9.81
N GLY A 255 -28.12 9.62 8.97
CA GLY A 255 -29.47 9.24 9.42
C GLY A 255 -30.38 10.43 9.68
N ASP A 256 -31.59 10.14 10.22
CA ASP A 256 -32.71 11.08 10.29
C ASP A 256 -32.81 11.83 11.63
N ASN A 257 -32.02 11.50 12.61
CA ASN A 257 -32.03 12.14 13.93
C ASN A 257 -30.68 12.03 14.65
N TYR A 258 -30.55 12.74 15.76
CA TYR A 258 -29.33 12.78 16.57
C TYR A 258 -28.83 11.41 17.00
N LEU A 259 -29.70 10.53 17.49
CA LEU A 259 -29.31 9.20 17.98
C LEU A 259 -28.79 8.31 16.86
N GLN A 260 -29.41 8.37 15.69
CA GLN A 260 -28.93 7.66 14.50
C GLN A 260 -27.56 8.20 14.06
N ALA A 261 -27.40 9.52 14.03
CA ALA A 261 -26.13 10.17 13.67
C ALA A 261 -25.00 9.78 14.65
N GLU A 262 -25.27 9.79 15.96
CA GLU A 262 -24.32 9.36 16.97
C GLU A 262 -23.91 7.88 16.77
N GLY A 263 -24.88 7.00 16.46
CA GLY A 263 -24.62 5.60 16.15
C GLY A 263 -23.82 5.38 14.85
N VAL A 264 -24.10 6.15 13.80
CA VAL A 264 -23.33 6.11 12.54
C VAL A 264 -21.89 6.56 12.81
N ILE A 265 -21.73 7.69 13.50
CA ILE A 265 -20.41 8.22 13.85
C ILE A 265 -19.61 7.24 14.70
N ALA A 266 -20.22 6.65 15.72
CA ALA A 266 -19.55 5.67 16.57
C ALA A 266 -19.01 4.46 15.76
N ARG A 267 -19.79 3.93 14.81
CA ARG A 267 -19.34 2.86 13.92
C ARG A 267 -18.20 3.31 13.01
N LEU A 268 -18.27 4.54 12.45
CA LEU A 268 -17.20 5.09 11.63
C LEU A 268 -15.90 5.27 12.42
N MET A 269 -15.97 5.74 13.67
CA MET A 269 -14.80 5.89 14.55
C MET A 269 -14.18 4.53 14.91
N HIS A 270 -15.02 3.54 15.20
CA HIS A 270 -14.54 2.17 15.41
C HIS A 270 -13.85 1.62 14.16
N HIS A 271 -14.51 1.68 13.00
CA HIS A 271 -13.92 1.26 11.73
C HIS A 271 -12.60 1.99 11.43
N TYR A 272 -12.56 3.31 11.63
CA TYR A 272 -11.36 4.11 11.42
C TYR A 272 -10.19 3.65 12.29
N ASN A 273 -10.45 3.41 13.58
CA ASN A 273 -9.41 3.04 14.52
C ASN A 273 -8.95 1.58 14.38
N GLU A 274 -9.89 0.65 14.23
CA GLU A 274 -9.61 -0.80 14.35
C GLU A 274 -9.41 -1.51 13.01
N GLU A 275 -10.03 -1.03 11.93
CA GLU A 275 -10.09 -1.80 10.68
C GLU A 275 -9.43 -1.07 9.51
N ARG A 276 -9.50 0.24 9.49
CA ARG A 276 -9.03 1.03 8.36
C ARG A 276 -7.51 1.06 8.27
N LEU A 277 -6.97 0.55 7.16
CA LEU A 277 -5.53 0.61 6.89
C LEU A 277 -5.10 2.00 6.39
N HIS A 278 -4.07 2.57 6.99
CA HIS A 278 -3.53 3.89 6.68
C HIS A 278 -2.18 3.82 5.96
N ALA A 279 -2.06 4.48 4.81
CA ALA A 279 -0.82 4.49 4.02
C ALA A 279 0.37 5.07 4.81
N THR A 280 0.15 6.13 5.58
CA THR A 280 1.20 6.76 6.43
C THR A 280 1.67 5.88 7.58
N LEU A 281 0.88 4.87 7.95
CA LEU A 281 1.18 3.88 9.00
C LEU A 281 1.66 2.54 8.40
N GLY A 282 2.14 2.53 7.15
CA GLY A 282 2.54 1.30 6.48
C GLY A 282 1.38 0.33 6.24
N TYR A 283 0.21 0.87 5.95
CA TYR A 283 -1.03 0.10 5.78
C TYR A 283 -1.37 -0.78 6.98
N MET A 284 -1.21 -0.22 8.17
CA MET A 284 -1.72 -0.77 9.44
C MET A 284 -2.84 0.12 9.97
N THR A 285 -3.59 -0.39 10.95
CA THR A 285 -4.66 0.38 11.60
C THR A 285 -4.08 1.38 12.61
N PRO A 286 -4.78 2.49 12.91
CA PRO A 286 -4.43 3.39 14.00
C PRO A 286 -4.25 2.67 15.34
N ALA A 287 -5.14 1.72 15.66
CA ALA A 287 -5.07 0.93 16.89
C ALA A 287 -3.76 0.13 17.01
N THR A 288 -3.30 -0.46 15.90
CA THR A 288 -2.01 -1.18 15.87
C THR A 288 -0.84 -0.26 16.26
N TRP A 289 -0.86 0.99 15.81
CA TRP A 289 0.17 1.98 16.12
C TRP A 289 -0.01 2.61 17.50
N HIS A 290 -1.24 2.76 17.99
CA HIS A 290 -1.52 3.46 19.25
C HIS A 290 -1.26 2.58 20.47
N ARG A 291 -1.73 1.34 20.45
CA ARG A 291 -1.69 0.40 21.59
C ARG A 291 -1.16 -0.99 21.25
N GLY A 292 -0.84 -1.24 19.98
CA GLY A 292 -0.34 -2.53 19.51
C GLY A 292 1.16 -2.53 19.26
N GLN A 293 1.60 -3.50 18.47
CA GLN A 293 2.99 -3.73 18.14
C GLN A 293 3.20 -3.73 16.62
N PRO A 294 3.39 -2.57 15.98
CA PRO A 294 3.51 -2.46 14.53
C PRO A 294 4.67 -3.29 13.94
N ASP A 295 5.75 -3.49 14.70
CA ASP A 295 6.88 -4.29 14.24
C ASP A 295 6.59 -5.80 14.21
N GLU A 296 5.71 -6.29 15.06
CA GLU A 296 5.23 -7.67 14.98
C GLU A 296 4.38 -7.91 13.73
N VAL A 297 3.48 -6.98 13.43
CA VAL A 297 2.68 -7.04 12.20
C VAL A 297 3.58 -7.02 10.95
N ARG A 298 4.62 -6.18 10.93
CA ARG A 298 5.61 -6.16 9.82
C ARG A 298 6.33 -7.49 9.67
N ARG A 299 6.80 -8.07 10.78
CA ARG A 299 7.48 -9.37 10.77
C ARG A 299 6.57 -10.49 10.29
N GLU A 300 5.33 -10.51 10.77
CA GLU A 300 4.34 -11.53 10.35
C GLU A 300 4.01 -11.42 8.86
N ARG A 301 3.76 -10.22 8.33
CA ARG A 301 3.54 -9.99 6.90
C ARG A 301 4.74 -10.45 6.06
N ALA A 302 5.96 -10.12 6.48
CA ALA A 302 7.18 -10.56 5.81
C ALA A 302 7.31 -12.09 5.82
N ARG A 303 7.00 -12.74 6.94
CA ARG A 303 6.99 -14.20 7.08
C ARG A 303 6.00 -14.85 6.12
N ARG A 304 4.77 -14.34 6.04
CA ARG A 304 3.73 -14.84 5.12
C ARG A 304 4.15 -14.74 3.66
N ILE A 305 4.68 -13.59 3.26
CA ILE A 305 5.17 -13.38 1.89
C ILE A 305 6.35 -14.32 1.56
N ALA A 306 7.28 -14.52 2.49
CA ALA A 306 8.42 -15.43 2.30
C ALA A 306 7.95 -16.89 2.18
N ALA A 307 7.03 -17.33 3.04
CA ALA A 307 6.45 -18.67 2.99
C ALA A 307 5.72 -18.93 1.65
N ALA A 308 4.88 -17.98 1.20
CA ALA A 308 4.19 -18.08 -0.08
C ALA A 308 5.17 -18.10 -1.26
N ARG A 309 6.27 -17.34 -1.20
CA ARG A 309 7.33 -17.36 -2.21
C ARG A 309 7.99 -18.73 -2.31
N THR A 310 8.28 -19.36 -1.18
CA THR A 310 8.87 -20.72 -1.13
C THR A 310 7.91 -21.74 -1.71
N ASN A 311 6.64 -21.68 -1.34
CA ASN A 311 5.60 -22.57 -1.88
C ASN A 311 5.48 -22.44 -3.41
N ARG A 312 5.43 -21.22 -3.96
CA ARG A 312 5.41 -20.98 -5.42
C ARG A 312 6.61 -21.61 -6.11
N LYS A 313 7.80 -21.46 -5.53
CA LYS A 313 9.03 -22.09 -6.06
C LYS A 313 8.85 -23.60 -6.19
N THR A 314 8.37 -24.26 -5.16
CA THR A 314 8.16 -25.71 -5.14
C THR A 314 7.15 -26.13 -6.20
N ILE A 315 5.98 -25.48 -6.25
CA ILE A 315 4.91 -25.78 -7.21
C ILE A 315 5.39 -25.56 -8.64
N ASN A 316 6.02 -24.43 -8.94
CA ASN A 316 6.50 -24.14 -10.30
C ASN A 316 7.61 -25.10 -10.73
N GLN A 317 8.48 -25.53 -9.84
CA GLN A 317 9.48 -26.57 -10.14
C GLN A 317 8.86 -27.93 -10.42
N GLN A 318 7.82 -28.32 -9.67
CA GLN A 318 7.08 -29.58 -9.91
C GLN A 318 6.34 -29.53 -11.27
N ARG A 319 5.61 -28.44 -11.56
CA ARG A 319 4.93 -28.24 -12.85
C ARG A 319 5.89 -28.31 -14.03
N PHE A 320 7.08 -27.73 -13.88
CA PHE A 320 8.10 -27.79 -14.93
C PHE A 320 8.65 -29.20 -15.16
N LYS A 321 8.89 -29.98 -14.07
CA LYS A 321 9.32 -31.38 -14.19
C LYS A 321 8.28 -32.28 -14.84
N GLN A 322 6.98 -31.98 -14.64
CA GLN A 322 5.89 -32.74 -15.26
C GLN A 322 5.68 -32.38 -16.74
N ALA A 323 6.07 -31.16 -17.16
CA ALA A 323 5.95 -30.69 -18.53
C ALA A 323 7.21 -30.96 -19.40
N ALA A 324 8.30 -31.44 -18.81
CA ALA A 324 9.55 -31.78 -19.47
C ALA A 324 9.66 -33.26 -19.76
#